data_ba090cef3596937944138e15492a6bdb
#
_entry.id   ba090cef3596937944138e15492a6bdb
#
_cell.length_a   1.000
_cell.length_b   1.000
_cell.length_c   1.000
_cell.angle_alpha   90.00
_cell.angle_beta   90.00
_cell.angle_gamma   90.00
#
_symmetry.space_group_name_H-M   'P 1'
#
loop_
_entity.id
_entity.type
_entity.pdbx_description
1 polymer ?
#
loop_
_entity_poly.entity_id
_entity_poly.type
_entity_poly.pdbx_seq_one_letter_code
_entity_poly.pdbx_strand_id
1 'polypeptide(L)'
;MALVGLQVEHFRCLEKVELTLDPRYNLFVGQNASGKTSLLEAMFFLGRGRSFRSRKLDRMIRQGQPEFRIVGRVQHDGPGIVLGVRGTRGGTEIRVGGAPADSAADLASHFPPQIIDPEIHKLLEEGPSRRRRFLDWGVFHVERAFMPTWQRYHRALRQRNAALRHGGPPELAVVWDGELAGAGEALSELRGRYVELLAPGLSEIGRRLLGLEVALVYHRGWAADEQLMVSLSAGLERDRRYGMTHVGPHRA
;
A
#
# COMPACT_ATOMS: atom_id res chain seq x y z
N MET A 1 6.38 -17.84 -2.12
CA MET A 1 6.46 -17.12 -0.82
C MET A 1 5.29 -17.55 0.04
N ALA A 2 5.51 -18.12 1.22
CA ALA A 2 4.46 -18.64 2.11
C ALA A 2 4.79 -18.36 3.58
N LEU A 3 3.77 -18.05 4.38
CA LEU A 3 3.87 -17.98 5.83
C LEU A 3 3.75 -19.42 6.37
N VAL A 4 4.81 -19.96 6.95
CA VAL A 4 4.86 -21.37 7.41
C VAL A 4 4.85 -21.52 8.93
N GLY A 5 5.01 -20.42 9.66
CA GLY A 5 4.91 -20.39 11.12
C GLY A 5 4.40 -19.05 11.58
N LEU A 6 3.58 -19.04 12.63
CA LEU A 6 3.01 -17.83 13.19
C LEU A 6 2.92 -17.95 14.71
N GLN A 7 3.41 -16.92 15.41
CA GLN A 7 3.21 -16.74 16.84
C GLN A 7 2.54 -15.37 17.07
N VAL A 8 1.49 -15.36 17.85
CA VAL A 8 0.74 -14.15 18.21
C VAL A 8 0.55 -14.10 19.70
N GLU A 9 0.90 -12.99 20.34
CA GLU A 9 0.72 -12.75 21.76
C GLU A 9 -0.03 -11.43 21.98
N HIS A 10 -1.06 -11.48 22.82
CA HIS A 10 -1.84 -10.34 23.30
C HIS A 10 -2.44 -9.44 22.20
N PHE A 11 -2.84 -10.05 21.09
CA PHE A 11 -3.44 -9.34 19.97
C PHE A 11 -4.97 -9.51 19.95
N ARG A 12 -5.71 -8.45 20.09
CA ARG A 12 -7.19 -8.47 20.15
C ARG A 12 -7.69 -9.39 21.27
N CYS A 13 -8.49 -10.41 20.90
CA CYS A 13 -8.95 -11.47 21.80
C CYS A 13 -7.94 -12.61 21.98
N LEU A 14 -6.88 -12.64 21.18
CA LEU A 14 -5.86 -13.69 21.23
C LEU A 14 -4.89 -13.42 22.38
N GLU A 15 -4.76 -14.39 23.29
CA GLU A 15 -3.80 -14.35 24.38
C GLU A 15 -2.45 -14.83 23.90
N LYS A 16 -2.39 -16.09 23.50
CA LYS A 16 -1.22 -16.71 22.89
C LYS A 16 -1.68 -17.74 21.86
N VAL A 17 -1.15 -17.63 20.68
CA VAL A 17 -1.42 -18.58 19.58
C VAL A 17 -0.09 -18.89 18.91
N GLU A 18 0.14 -20.19 18.68
CA GLU A 18 1.30 -20.68 17.94
C GLU A 18 0.80 -21.68 16.90
N LEU A 19 1.17 -21.45 15.63
CA LEU A 19 0.71 -22.25 14.50
C LEU A 19 1.85 -22.62 13.59
N THR A 20 1.86 -23.88 13.16
CA THR A 20 2.57 -24.32 11.95
C THR A 20 1.56 -24.30 10.81
N LEU A 21 1.89 -23.65 9.71
CA LEU A 21 1.00 -23.40 8.59
C LEU A 21 1.46 -24.20 7.37
N ASP A 22 0.49 -24.71 6.63
CA ASP A 22 0.75 -25.27 5.31
C ASP A 22 1.11 -24.16 4.31
N PRO A 23 2.11 -24.34 3.45
CA PRO A 23 2.54 -23.30 2.53
C PRO A 23 1.52 -22.95 1.43
N ARG A 24 0.47 -23.79 1.21
CA ARG A 24 -0.53 -23.57 0.16
C ARG A 24 -1.88 -23.15 0.73
N TYR A 25 -2.45 -23.99 1.61
CA TYR A 25 -3.83 -23.79 2.08
C TYR A 25 -3.96 -23.99 3.59
N ASN A 26 -4.59 -23.05 4.25
CA ASN A 26 -4.94 -23.15 5.68
C ASN A 26 -6.41 -22.77 5.85
N LEU A 27 -7.18 -23.63 6.50
CA LEU A 27 -8.58 -23.39 6.81
C LEU A 27 -8.77 -23.18 8.32
N PHE A 28 -9.27 -22.00 8.69
CA PHE A 28 -9.61 -21.68 10.08
C PHE A 28 -11.10 -21.77 10.30
N VAL A 29 -11.54 -22.76 11.06
CA VAL A 29 -12.94 -23.02 11.41
C VAL A 29 -13.19 -22.78 12.89
N GLY A 30 -14.40 -22.38 13.24
CA GLY A 30 -14.82 -22.16 14.62
C GLY A 30 -16.07 -21.29 14.71
N GLN A 31 -16.63 -21.20 15.90
CA GLN A 31 -17.82 -20.38 16.19
C GLN A 31 -17.56 -18.88 15.97
N ASN A 32 -18.64 -18.09 15.90
CA ASN A 32 -18.51 -16.63 15.87
C ASN A 32 -17.81 -16.15 17.15
N ALA A 33 -17.03 -15.09 17.04
CA ALA A 33 -16.20 -14.54 18.10
C ALA A 33 -15.03 -15.44 18.60
N SER A 34 -14.74 -16.58 17.99
CA SER A 34 -13.61 -17.47 18.37
C SER A 34 -12.21 -16.92 18.03
N GLY A 35 -12.10 -15.72 17.45
CA GLY A 35 -10.81 -15.10 17.14
C GLY A 35 -10.30 -15.30 15.70
N LYS A 36 -11.04 -15.98 14.81
CA LYS A 36 -10.63 -16.22 13.40
C LYS A 36 -10.20 -14.93 12.68
N THR A 37 -11.06 -13.91 12.75
CA THR A 37 -10.77 -12.61 12.13
C THR A 37 -9.57 -11.93 12.80
N SER A 38 -9.39 -12.08 14.11
CA SER A 38 -8.21 -11.53 14.80
C SER A 38 -6.94 -12.24 14.38
N LEU A 39 -6.98 -13.52 14.10
CA LEU A 39 -5.86 -14.30 13.57
C LEU A 39 -5.48 -13.84 12.16
N LEU A 40 -6.46 -13.70 11.26
CA LEU A 40 -6.23 -13.17 9.90
C LEU A 40 -5.72 -11.72 9.96
N GLU A 41 -6.23 -10.91 10.90
CA GLU A 41 -5.76 -9.54 11.13
C GLU A 41 -4.30 -9.51 11.60
N ALA A 42 -3.87 -10.44 12.45
CA ALA A 42 -2.48 -10.57 12.88
C ALA A 42 -1.57 -10.95 11.71
N MET A 43 -1.97 -11.90 10.87
CA MET A 43 -1.23 -12.26 9.65
C MET A 43 -1.09 -11.08 8.69
N PHE A 44 -2.18 -10.35 8.47
CA PHE A 44 -2.17 -9.16 7.64
C PHE A 44 -1.28 -8.06 8.22
N PHE A 45 -1.36 -7.86 9.55
CA PHE A 45 -0.54 -6.87 10.25
C PHE A 45 0.95 -7.18 10.11
N LEU A 46 1.33 -8.46 10.21
CA LEU A 46 2.71 -8.92 10.06
C LEU A 46 3.34 -8.50 8.73
N GLY A 47 2.59 -8.50 7.64
CA GLY A 47 3.13 -8.13 6.33
C GLY A 47 2.86 -6.68 5.90
N ARG A 48 1.97 -5.97 6.61
CA ARG A 48 1.56 -4.61 6.22
C ARG A 48 1.87 -3.54 7.25
N GLY A 49 2.24 -3.92 8.48
CA GLY A 49 2.45 -3.00 9.61
C GLY A 49 1.19 -2.21 10.00
N ARG A 50 0.02 -2.64 9.52
CA ARG A 50 -1.28 -1.98 9.79
C ARG A 50 -2.42 -2.98 9.78
N SER A 51 -3.47 -2.67 10.53
CA SER A 51 -4.72 -3.44 10.50
C SER A 51 -5.61 -3.02 9.32
N PHE A 52 -6.40 -3.98 8.81
CA PHE A 52 -7.48 -3.69 7.86
C PHE A 52 -8.78 -3.25 8.55
N ARG A 53 -8.89 -3.40 9.88
CA ARG A 53 -10.10 -3.06 10.66
C ARG A 53 -9.98 -1.74 11.41
N SER A 54 -8.78 -1.35 11.85
CA SER A 54 -8.58 -0.17 12.70
C SER A 54 -7.23 0.48 12.44
N ARG A 55 -7.20 1.82 12.52
CA ARG A 55 -5.95 2.60 12.49
C ARG A 55 -5.33 2.81 13.87
N LYS A 56 -6.07 2.49 14.95
CA LYS A 56 -5.65 2.73 16.33
C LYS A 56 -4.97 1.49 16.89
N LEU A 57 -3.69 1.59 17.23
CA LEU A 57 -2.88 0.50 17.80
C LEU A 57 -3.44 -0.01 19.13
N ASP A 58 -3.93 0.88 19.97
CA ASP A 58 -4.52 0.53 21.26
C ASP A 58 -5.67 -0.47 21.16
N ARG A 59 -6.44 -0.42 20.05
CA ARG A 59 -7.51 -1.39 19.76
C ARG A 59 -7.01 -2.78 19.37
N MET A 60 -5.74 -2.94 19.03
CA MET A 60 -5.13 -4.22 18.68
C MET A 60 -4.51 -4.90 19.88
N ILE A 61 -4.12 -4.12 20.89
CA ILE A 61 -3.60 -4.65 22.15
C ILE A 61 -4.74 -5.31 22.93
N ARG A 62 -4.51 -6.54 23.44
CA ARG A 62 -5.45 -7.24 24.32
C ARG A 62 -5.70 -6.42 25.58
N GLN A 63 -6.95 -6.37 26.00
CA GLN A 63 -7.33 -5.63 27.22
C GLN A 63 -6.50 -6.10 28.43
N GLY A 64 -5.97 -5.15 29.18
CA GLY A 64 -5.12 -5.41 30.34
C GLY A 64 -3.65 -5.64 30.02
N GLN A 65 -3.28 -5.65 28.73
CA GLN A 65 -1.88 -5.84 28.32
C GLN A 65 -1.22 -4.53 27.86
N PRO A 66 0.11 -4.37 28.02
CA PRO A 66 0.83 -3.18 27.59
C PRO A 66 1.15 -3.19 26.09
N GLU A 67 1.21 -4.35 25.47
CA GLU A 67 1.67 -4.56 24.09
C GLU A 67 1.10 -5.82 23.48
N PHE A 68 1.26 -5.95 22.17
CA PHE A 68 1.11 -7.21 21.45
C PHE A 68 2.40 -7.56 20.70
N ARG A 69 2.57 -8.85 20.41
CA ARG A 69 3.67 -9.35 19.58
C ARG A 69 3.16 -10.31 18.52
N ILE A 70 3.66 -10.15 17.31
CA ILE A 70 3.39 -11.05 16.18
C ILE A 70 4.73 -11.41 15.57
N VAL A 71 5.00 -12.71 15.45
CA VAL A 71 6.21 -13.24 14.80
C VAL A 71 5.78 -14.25 13.76
N GLY A 72 6.33 -14.16 12.56
CA GLY A 72 6.05 -15.11 11.49
C GLY A 72 7.31 -15.57 10.77
N ARG A 73 7.33 -16.84 10.39
CA ARG A 73 8.37 -17.41 9.52
C ARG A 73 7.82 -17.48 8.11
N VAL A 74 8.47 -16.75 7.21
CA VAL A 74 8.13 -16.71 5.79
C VAL A 74 9.16 -17.52 5.02
N GLN A 75 8.70 -18.46 4.19
CA GLN A 75 9.52 -19.28 3.32
C GLN A 75 9.47 -18.76 1.89
N HIS A 76 10.62 -18.61 1.30
CA HIS A 76 10.88 -18.35 -0.12
C HIS A 76 11.56 -19.55 -0.74
N ASP A 77 11.96 -19.47 -2.01
CA ASP A 77 12.76 -20.45 -2.73
C ASP A 77 14.20 -20.61 -2.18
N GLY A 78 14.46 -20.02 -1.01
CA GLY A 78 15.73 -20.05 -0.27
C GLY A 78 15.50 -20.18 1.25
N PRO A 79 16.51 -19.85 2.07
CA PRO A 79 16.36 -19.86 3.53
C PRO A 79 15.21 -18.93 3.96
N GLY A 80 14.34 -19.46 4.83
CA GLY A 80 13.21 -18.69 5.35
C GLY A 80 13.65 -17.49 6.16
N ILE A 81 12.83 -16.45 6.18
CA ILE A 81 13.05 -15.23 6.95
C ILE A 81 12.05 -15.13 8.10
N VAL A 82 12.50 -14.61 9.24
CA VAL A 82 11.62 -14.32 10.38
C VAL A 82 11.26 -12.84 10.37
N LEU A 83 9.96 -12.56 10.38
CA LEU A 83 9.40 -11.22 10.55
C LEU A 83 8.84 -11.08 11.96
N GLY A 84 9.07 -9.95 12.60
CA GLY A 84 8.55 -9.65 13.91
C GLY A 84 7.95 -8.26 13.99
N VAL A 85 6.81 -8.15 14.65
CA VAL A 85 6.17 -6.87 14.94
C VAL A 85 5.75 -6.85 16.40
N ARG A 86 6.13 -5.79 17.10
CA ARG A 86 5.72 -5.47 18.45
C ARG A 86 4.96 -4.14 18.42
N GLY A 87 3.74 -4.12 18.92
CA GLY A 87 2.92 -2.92 18.96
C GLY A 87 2.63 -2.50 20.39
N THR A 88 2.88 -1.23 20.70
CA THR A 88 2.57 -0.59 21.97
C THR A 88 1.65 0.61 21.72
N ARG A 89 1.18 1.27 22.79
CA ARG A 89 0.44 2.54 22.66
C ARG A 89 1.28 3.67 22.04
N GLY A 90 2.61 3.59 22.17
CA GLY A 90 3.56 4.58 21.65
C GLY A 90 3.97 4.37 20.20
N GLY A 91 3.71 3.20 19.63
CA GLY A 91 4.10 2.90 18.25
C GLY A 91 4.35 1.42 17.98
N THR A 92 4.92 1.17 16.82
CA THR A 92 5.21 -0.18 16.33
C THR A 92 6.72 -0.34 16.10
N GLU A 93 7.30 -1.39 16.65
CA GLU A 93 8.66 -1.84 16.37
C GLU A 93 8.62 -3.00 15.37
N ILE A 94 9.47 -2.94 14.37
CA ILE A 94 9.54 -3.93 13.28
C ILE A 94 10.92 -4.58 13.27
N ARG A 95 10.96 -5.90 13.03
CA ARG A 95 12.18 -6.66 12.82
C ARG A 95 12.07 -7.56 11.59
N VAL A 96 13.13 -7.61 10.81
CA VAL A 96 13.27 -8.45 9.62
C VAL A 96 14.57 -9.24 9.76
N GLY A 97 14.50 -10.57 9.75
CA GLY A 97 15.68 -11.43 9.95
C GLY A 97 16.38 -11.22 11.30
N GLY A 98 15.65 -10.74 12.32
CA GLY A 98 16.21 -10.42 13.65
C GLY A 98 16.75 -8.99 13.78
N ALA A 99 17.03 -8.28 12.67
CA ALA A 99 17.47 -6.89 12.68
C ALA A 99 16.29 -5.90 12.77
N PRO A 100 16.45 -4.74 13.41
CA PRO A 100 15.48 -3.66 13.34
C PRO A 100 15.26 -3.21 11.89
N ALA A 101 14.02 -2.87 11.53
CA ALA A 101 13.65 -2.34 10.23
C ALA A 101 12.92 -1.00 10.41
N ASP A 102 13.17 -0.07 9.49
CA ASP A 102 12.73 1.32 9.62
C ASP A 102 11.29 1.54 9.12
N SER A 103 10.75 0.59 8.36
CA SER A 103 9.45 0.82 7.71
C SER A 103 8.61 -0.44 7.52
N ALA A 104 7.29 -0.25 7.44
CA ALA A 104 6.36 -1.30 7.02
C ALA A 104 6.59 -1.78 5.57
N ALA A 105 7.31 -1.02 4.74
CA ALA A 105 7.69 -1.44 3.41
C ALA A 105 8.67 -2.63 3.45
N ASP A 106 9.51 -2.72 4.48
CA ASP A 106 10.43 -3.84 4.67
C ASP A 106 9.68 -5.14 4.96
N LEU A 107 8.61 -5.09 5.78
CA LEU A 107 7.72 -6.24 5.98
C LEU A 107 7.05 -6.65 4.65
N ALA A 108 6.50 -5.67 3.94
CA ALA A 108 5.75 -5.90 2.72
C ALA A 108 6.61 -6.48 1.59
N SER A 109 7.91 -6.16 1.53
CA SER A 109 8.84 -6.73 0.55
C SER A 109 9.07 -8.24 0.76
N HIS A 110 8.96 -8.70 2.01
CA HIS A 110 9.17 -10.10 2.39
C HIS A 110 7.88 -10.90 2.55
N PHE A 111 6.77 -10.26 2.87
CA PHE A 111 5.46 -10.90 3.03
C PHE A 111 4.35 -9.90 2.64
N PRO A 112 3.90 -9.91 1.37
CA PRO A 112 2.84 -9.05 0.83
C PRO A 112 1.44 -9.69 0.95
N PRO A 113 0.80 -9.75 2.13
CA PRO A 113 -0.51 -10.37 2.24
C PRO A 113 -1.56 -9.55 1.51
N GLN A 114 -2.46 -10.23 0.81
CA GLN A 114 -3.68 -9.68 0.26
C GLN A 114 -4.88 -10.20 1.06
N ILE A 115 -5.88 -9.35 1.23
CA ILE A 115 -7.13 -9.74 1.85
C ILE A 115 -8.26 -9.58 0.85
N ILE A 116 -9.10 -10.60 0.78
CA ILE A 116 -10.36 -10.57 0.05
C ILE A 116 -11.46 -10.65 1.12
N ASP A 117 -12.20 -9.59 1.28
CA ASP A 117 -13.28 -9.46 2.24
C ASP A 117 -14.57 -9.01 1.53
N PRO A 118 -15.73 -9.04 2.20
CA PRO A 118 -16.98 -8.59 1.60
C PRO A 118 -16.97 -7.12 1.12
N GLU A 119 -16.02 -6.31 1.57
CA GLU A 119 -15.88 -4.90 1.18
C GLU A 119 -15.01 -4.68 -0.08
N ILE A 120 -14.56 -5.76 -0.74
CA ILE A 120 -13.71 -5.67 -1.95
C ILE A 120 -14.40 -4.88 -3.09
N HIS A 121 -15.74 -4.91 -3.15
CA HIS A 121 -16.53 -4.11 -4.10
C HIS A 121 -16.25 -2.61 -4.01
N LYS A 122 -15.83 -2.11 -2.85
CA LYS A 122 -15.43 -0.70 -2.66
C LYS A 122 -14.25 -0.27 -3.54
N LEU A 123 -13.47 -1.21 -4.08
CA LEU A 123 -12.44 -0.89 -5.09
C LEU A 123 -13.05 -0.26 -6.35
N LEU A 124 -14.25 -0.71 -6.71
CA LEU A 124 -14.99 -0.20 -7.87
C LEU A 124 -15.86 1.02 -7.49
N GLU A 125 -16.55 0.97 -6.36
CA GLU A 125 -17.53 1.97 -5.93
C GLU A 125 -16.88 3.23 -5.34
N GLU A 126 -15.82 3.07 -4.52
CA GLU A 126 -15.10 4.20 -3.96
C GLU A 126 -14.20 4.86 -5.01
N GLY A 127 -14.00 6.15 -4.87
CA GLY A 127 -13.32 7.00 -5.84
C GLY A 127 -11.86 6.61 -6.19
N PRO A 128 -11.23 7.35 -7.09
CA PRO A 128 -9.92 7.01 -7.68
C PRO A 128 -8.79 6.76 -6.67
N SER A 129 -8.88 7.35 -5.47
CA SER A 129 -7.82 7.20 -4.46
C SER A 129 -7.63 5.76 -3.98
N ARG A 130 -8.72 4.94 -3.98
CA ARG A 130 -8.63 3.52 -3.60
C ARG A 130 -8.00 2.69 -4.71
N ARG A 131 -8.40 2.96 -5.96
CA ARG A 131 -7.81 2.32 -7.13
C ARG A 131 -6.33 2.64 -7.27
N ARG A 132 -5.92 3.91 -7.06
CA ARG A 132 -4.48 4.27 -7.04
C ARG A 132 -3.70 3.53 -5.97
N ARG A 133 -4.23 3.39 -4.76
CA ARG A 133 -3.56 2.64 -3.68
C ARG A 133 -3.43 1.15 -3.99
N PHE A 134 -4.41 0.57 -4.66
CA PHE A 134 -4.34 -0.81 -5.15
C PHE A 134 -3.25 -0.94 -6.22
N LEU A 135 -3.23 -0.04 -7.20
CA LEU A 135 -2.22 0.01 -8.25
C LEU A 135 -0.81 0.19 -7.66
N ASP A 136 -0.63 1.18 -6.80
CA ASP A 136 0.65 1.47 -6.15
C ASP A 136 1.17 0.28 -5.33
N TRP A 137 0.26 -0.45 -4.68
CA TRP A 137 0.61 -1.66 -3.96
C TRP A 137 1.18 -2.74 -4.90
N GLY A 138 0.54 -2.95 -6.03
CA GLY A 138 1.01 -3.93 -7.03
C GLY A 138 2.36 -3.53 -7.63
N VAL A 139 2.49 -2.27 -8.06
CA VAL A 139 3.75 -1.74 -8.63
C VAL A 139 4.90 -1.85 -7.62
N PHE A 140 4.66 -1.57 -6.35
CA PHE A 140 5.67 -1.69 -5.28
C PHE A 140 6.30 -3.09 -5.22
N HIS A 141 5.54 -4.16 -5.49
CA HIS A 141 6.05 -5.53 -5.41
C HIS A 141 6.75 -6.01 -6.68
N VAL A 142 6.55 -5.33 -7.79
CA VAL A 142 7.12 -5.72 -9.09
C VAL A 142 8.30 -4.82 -9.47
N GLU A 143 8.24 -3.53 -9.11
CA GLU A 143 9.19 -2.52 -9.55
C GLU A 143 10.02 -1.97 -8.39
N ARG A 144 11.29 -2.33 -8.33
CA ARG A 144 12.22 -1.85 -7.27
C ARG A 144 12.35 -0.32 -7.22
N ALA A 145 12.24 0.34 -8.37
CA ALA A 145 12.33 1.79 -8.49
C ALA A 145 11.08 2.52 -7.96
N PHE A 146 10.00 1.81 -7.67
CA PHE A 146 8.72 2.43 -7.30
C PHE A 146 8.84 3.27 -6.03
N MET A 147 9.32 2.71 -4.93
CA MET A 147 9.32 3.40 -3.63
C MET A 147 10.16 4.69 -3.64
N PRO A 148 11.42 4.68 -4.14
CA PRO A 148 12.19 5.92 -4.27
C PRO A 148 11.50 6.96 -5.15
N THR A 149 10.94 6.56 -6.30
CA THR A 149 10.23 7.45 -7.23
C THR A 149 8.98 8.04 -6.60
N TRP A 150 8.19 7.21 -5.92
CA TRP A 150 6.98 7.62 -5.20
C TRP A 150 7.29 8.63 -4.09
N GLN A 151 8.35 8.40 -3.31
CA GLN A 151 8.79 9.31 -2.25
C GLN A 151 9.25 10.66 -2.81
N ARG A 152 10.02 10.67 -3.89
CA ARG A 152 10.47 11.89 -4.59
C ARG A 152 9.26 12.68 -5.08
N TYR A 153 8.36 12.03 -5.81
CA TYR A 153 7.14 12.64 -6.31
C TYR A 153 6.29 13.27 -5.19
N HIS A 154 5.99 12.51 -4.15
CA HIS A 154 5.16 13.02 -3.05
C HIS A 154 5.85 14.09 -2.19
N ARG A 155 7.18 14.09 -2.12
CA ARG A 155 7.94 15.18 -1.50
C ARG A 155 7.78 16.45 -2.31
N ALA A 156 8.07 16.42 -3.60
CA ALA A 156 7.94 17.57 -4.49
C ALA A 156 6.50 18.12 -4.49
N LEU A 157 5.50 17.25 -4.60
CA LEU A 157 4.09 17.63 -4.54
C LEU A 157 3.71 18.35 -3.24
N ARG A 158 4.18 17.85 -2.09
CA ARG A 158 3.92 18.51 -0.80
C ARG A 158 4.55 19.89 -0.72
N GLN A 159 5.79 20.03 -1.16
CA GLN A 159 6.51 21.32 -1.16
C GLN A 159 5.82 22.31 -2.09
N ARG A 160 5.53 21.90 -3.33
CA ARG A 160 4.80 22.75 -4.29
C ARG A 160 3.46 23.20 -3.72
N ASN A 161 2.66 22.27 -3.19
CA ASN A 161 1.36 22.62 -2.59
C ASN A 161 1.49 23.48 -1.34
N ALA A 162 2.56 23.38 -0.58
CA ALA A 162 2.84 24.31 0.53
C ALA A 162 3.09 25.72 0.02
N ALA A 163 3.95 25.86 -1.01
CA ALA A 163 4.22 27.17 -1.62
C ALA A 163 2.95 27.80 -2.21
N LEU A 164 2.11 27.02 -2.89
CA LEU A 164 0.83 27.50 -3.45
C LEU A 164 -0.14 28.02 -2.36
N ARG A 165 -0.21 27.33 -1.20
CA ARG A 165 -1.09 27.74 -0.09
C ARG A 165 -0.64 28.99 0.65
N HIS A 166 0.67 29.23 0.71
CA HIS A 166 1.19 30.42 1.40
C HIS A 166 1.05 31.71 0.61
N GLY A 167 0.57 31.66 -0.66
CA GLY A 167 0.26 32.85 -1.45
C GLY A 167 1.49 33.70 -1.83
N GLY A 168 2.68 33.10 -1.79
CA GLY A 168 3.92 33.76 -2.18
C GLY A 168 4.10 33.96 -3.69
N PRO A 169 5.26 34.47 -4.13
CA PRO A 169 5.59 34.60 -5.54
C PRO A 169 5.47 33.25 -6.27
N PRO A 170 5.01 33.24 -7.55
CA PRO A 170 4.83 31.99 -8.32
C PRO A 170 6.09 31.13 -8.37
N GLU A 171 7.23 31.75 -8.37
CA GLU A 171 8.56 31.14 -8.46
C GLU A 171 8.81 30.12 -7.35
N LEU A 172 8.25 30.33 -6.15
CA LEU A 172 8.37 29.41 -5.03
C LEU A 172 7.68 28.07 -5.27
N ALA A 173 6.63 28.04 -6.09
CA ALA A 173 5.99 26.80 -6.51
C ALA A 173 6.70 26.20 -7.74
N VAL A 174 7.05 27.02 -8.72
CA VAL A 174 7.67 26.62 -9.99
C VAL A 174 9.04 25.95 -9.78
N VAL A 175 9.77 26.32 -8.74
CA VAL A 175 11.06 25.68 -8.39
C VAL A 175 10.93 24.16 -8.20
N TRP A 176 9.75 23.67 -7.84
CA TRP A 176 9.47 22.25 -7.64
C TRP A 176 8.96 21.53 -8.89
N ASP A 177 8.63 22.27 -9.96
CA ASP A 177 7.98 21.70 -11.15
C ASP A 177 8.91 20.70 -11.86
N GLY A 178 10.22 20.96 -11.93
CA GLY A 178 11.19 20.05 -12.55
C GLY A 178 11.25 18.68 -11.86
N GLU A 179 11.39 18.69 -10.52
CA GLU A 179 11.44 17.46 -9.74
C GLU A 179 10.07 16.76 -9.75
N LEU A 180 8.98 17.50 -9.66
CA LEU A 180 7.62 16.97 -9.69
C LEU A 180 7.29 16.32 -11.03
N ALA A 181 7.67 16.96 -12.14
CA ALA A 181 7.44 16.45 -13.48
C ALA A 181 8.27 15.18 -13.73
N GLY A 182 9.57 15.22 -13.50
CA GLY A 182 10.44 14.07 -13.74
C GLY A 182 10.08 12.85 -12.88
N ALA A 183 9.83 13.06 -11.58
CA ALA A 183 9.37 11.98 -10.70
C ALA A 183 7.94 11.51 -11.04
N GLY A 184 7.07 12.42 -11.50
CA GLY A 184 5.70 12.11 -11.90
C GLY A 184 5.61 11.28 -13.16
N GLU A 185 6.39 11.61 -14.17
CA GLU A 185 6.47 10.85 -15.43
C GLU A 185 7.02 9.44 -15.16
N ALA A 186 8.13 9.33 -14.42
CA ALA A 186 8.70 8.05 -14.03
C ALA A 186 7.70 7.19 -13.23
N LEU A 187 6.96 7.78 -12.27
CA LEU A 187 5.92 7.06 -11.52
C LEU A 187 4.78 6.57 -12.41
N SER A 188 4.37 7.41 -13.37
CA SER A 188 3.33 7.05 -14.33
C SER A 188 3.75 5.91 -15.25
N GLU A 189 5.00 5.89 -15.67
CA GLU A 189 5.58 4.84 -16.50
C GLU A 189 5.60 3.48 -15.76
N LEU A 190 6.03 3.47 -14.50
CA LEU A 190 5.98 2.29 -13.64
C LEU A 190 4.56 1.73 -13.50
N ARG A 191 3.57 2.61 -13.30
CA ARG A 191 2.16 2.23 -13.22
C ARG A 191 1.62 1.69 -14.55
N GLY A 192 1.99 2.33 -15.66
CA GLY A 192 1.58 1.90 -17.01
C GLY A 192 2.05 0.48 -17.31
N ARG A 193 3.35 0.20 -17.11
CA ARG A 193 3.89 -1.15 -17.29
C ARG A 193 3.19 -2.21 -16.43
N TYR A 194 2.88 -1.86 -15.19
CA TYR A 194 2.17 -2.79 -14.32
C TYR A 194 0.72 -3.04 -14.77
N VAL A 195 0.04 -2.03 -15.30
CA VAL A 195 -1.30 -2.18 -15.88
C VAL A 195 -1.27 -3.10 -17.10
N GLU A 196 -0.28 -2.92 -17.97
CA GLU A 196 -0.05 -3.81 -19.13
C GLU A 196 0.20 -5.27 -18.68
N LEU A 197 0.95 -5.48 -17.61
CA LEU A 197 1.19 -6.79 -17.04
C LEU A 197 -0.08 -7.44 -16.45
N LEU A 198 -0.96 -6.64 -15.86
CA LEU A 198 -2.22 -7.11 -15.26
C LEU A 198 -3.33 -7.40 -16.29
N ALA A 199 -3.36 -6.65 -17.38
CA ALA A 199 -4.48 -6.65 -18.31
C ALA A 199 -4.84 -8.03 -18.88
N PRO A 200 -3.89 -8.91 -19.30
CA PRO A 200 -4.21 -10.24 -19.79
C PRO A 200 -4.89 -11.13 -18.76
N GLY A 201 -4.38 -11.12 -17.49
CA GLY A 201 -4.97 -11.90 -16.40
C GLY A 201 -6.37 -11.41 -16.03
N LEU A 202 -6.60 -10.09 -16.03
CA LEU A 202 -7.91 -9.53 -15.75
C LEU A 202 -8.91 -9.89 -16.86
N SER A 203 -8.52 -9.80 -18.13
CA SER A 203 -9.36 -10.19 -19.26
C SER A 203 -9.74 -11.68 -19.20
N GLU A 204 -8.79 -12.55 -18.89
CA GLU A 204 -9.05 -13.99 -18.73
C GLU A 204 -10.03 -14.29 -17.60
N ILE A 205 -9.84 -13.69 -16.43
CA ILE A 205 -10.74 -13.84 -15.28
C ILE A 205 -12.12 -13.26 -15.61
N GLY A 206 -12.18 -12.11 -16.29
CA GLY A 206 -13.42 -11.49 -16.72
C GLY A 206 -14.23 -12.40 -17.63
N ARG A 207 -13.60 -12.98 -18.65
CA ARG A 207 -14.27 -13.95 -19.54
C ARG A 207 -14.78 -15.18 -18.79
N ARG A 208 -13.99 -15.72 -17.86
CA ARG A 208 -14.39 -16.93 -17.11
C ARG A 208 -15.52 -16.69 -16.12
N LEU A 209 -15.53 -15.54 -15.42
CA LEU A 209 -16.50 -15.25 -14.37
C LEU A 209 -17.76 -14.52 -14.88
N LEU A 210 -17.62 -13.64 -15.86
CA LEU A 210 -18.67 -12.76 -16.32
C LEU A 210 -19.16 -13.09 -17.73
N GLY A 211 -18.42 -13.90 -18.48
CA GLY A 211 -18.67 -14.10 -19.91
C GLY A 211 -18.38 -12.86 -20.75
N LEU A 212 -17.70 -11.86 -20.21
CA LEU A 212 -17.44 -10.57 -20.84
C LEU A 212 -15.93 -10.28 -20.88
N GLU A 213 -15.50 -9.53 -21.88
CA GLU A 213 -14.17 -8.99 -21.92
C GLU A 213 -14.08 -7.75 -21.02
N VAL A 214 -13.11 -7.75 -20.11
CA VAL A 214 -12.85 -6.64 -19.20
C VAL A 214 -11.55 -5.97 -19.59
N ALA A 215 -11.60 -4.68 -19.91
CA ALA A 215 -10.44 -3.86 -20.22
C ALA A 215 -9.98 -3.06 -18.99
N LEU A 216 -8.67 -2.94 -18.83
CA LEU A 216 -8.04 -2.09 -17.83
C LEU A 216 -7.39 -0.90 -18.53
N VAL A 217 -7.85 0.31 -18.21
CA VAL A 217 -7.33 1.55 -18.79
C VAL A 217 -6.64 2.39 -17.70
N TYR A 218 -5.41 2.80 -17.97
CA TYR A 218 -4.67 3.68 -17.09
C TYR A 218 -4.69 5.13 -17.60
N HIS A 219 -5.14 6.05 -16.74
CA HIS A 219 -5.07 7.49 -16.97
C HIS A 219 -3.93 8.08 -16.15
N ARG A 220 -3.03 8.84 -16.81
CA ARG A 220 -1.84 9.40 -16.14
C ARG A 220 -2.16 10.55 -15.18
N GLY A 221 -3.32 11.19 -15.35
CA GLY A 221 -3.73 12.37 -14.59
C GLY A 221 -3.33 13.70 -15.23
N TRP A 222 -2.89 13.67 -16.50
CA TRP A 222 -2.69 14.79 -17.42
C TRP A 222 -2.85 14.31 -18.85
N ALA A 223 -2.81 15.22 -19.83
CA ALA A 223 -3.00 14.90 -21.25
C ALA A 223 -1.96 13.87 -21.73
N ALA A 224 -2.42 12.91 -22.55
CA ALA A 224 -1.59 11.77 -22.97
C ALA A 224 -0.48 12.16 -23.95
N ASP A 225 -0.67 13.23 -24.68
CA ASP A 225 0.21 13.79 -25.69
C ASP A 225 1.15 14.89 -25.17
N GLU A 226 1.05 15.23 -23.87
CA GLU A 226 1.85 16.28 -23.24
C GLU A 226 2.86 15.73 -22.23
N GLN A 227 3.95 16.45 -22.04
CA GLN A 227 4.83 16.29 -20.89
C GLN A 227 4.18 16.91 -19.65
N LEU A 228 4.39 16.29 -18.48
CA LEU A 228 3.81 16.79 -17.23
C LEU A 228 4.27 18.21 -16.89
N MET A 229 5.50 18.59 -17.26
CA MET A 229 6.03 19.94 -17.10
C MET A 229 5.14 20.98 -17.79
N VAL A 230 4.71 20.71 -19.03
CA VAL A 230 3.87 21.61 -19.81
C VAL A 230 2.51 21.79 -19.14
N SER A 231 1.89 20.67 -18.72
CA SER A 231 0.61 20.70 -18.01
C SER A 231 0.70 21.43 -16.65
N LEU A 232 1.81 21.31 -15.91
CA LEU A 232 2.05 22.04 -14.66
C LEU A 232 2.12 23.55 -14.91
N SER A 233 2.89 23.96 -15.92
CA SER A 233 3.04 25.38 -16.28
C SER A 233 1.72 25.99 -16.74
N ALA A 234 1.00 25.31 -17.60
CA ALA A 234 -0.33 25.75 -18.08
C ALA A 234 -1.36 25.84 -16.94
N GLY A 235 -1.25 24.96 -15.94
CA GLY A 235 -2.16 24.90 -14.79
C GLY A 235 -1.84 25.84 -13.65
N LEU A 236 -0.72 26.60 -13.68
CA LEU A 236 -0.19 27.34 -12.53
C LEU A 236 -1.18 28.33 -11.93
N GLU A 237 -1.87 29.12 -12.72
CA GLU A 237 -2.86 30.11 -12.24
C GLU A 237 -4.03 29.47 -11.53
N ARG A 238 -4.53 28.35 -12.05
CA ARG A 238 -5.55 27.54 -11.40
C ARG A 238 -5.05 26.98 -10.08
N ASP A 239 -3.84 26.40 -10.07
CA ASP A 239 -3.23 25.80 -8.89
C ASP A 239 -3.02 26.83 -7.77
N ARG A 240 -2.63 28.07 -8.12
CA ARG A 240 -2.53 29.20 -7.18
C ARG A 240 -3.87 29.56 -6.58
N ARG A 241 -4.91 29.63 -7.40
CA ARG A 241 -6.27 29.98 -6.93
C ARG A 241 -6.79 28.98 -5.89
N TYR A 242 -6.50 27.69 -6.08
CA TYR A 242 -7.00 26.63 -5.20
C TYR A 242 -5.98 26.14 -4.15
N GLY A 243 -4.75 26.62 -4.17
CA GLY A 243 -3.68 26.24 -3.24
C GLY A 243 -3.23 24.79 -3.40
N MET A 244 -3.42 24.17 -4.56
CA MET A 244 -3.11 22.77 -4.79
C MET A 244 -2.84 22.46 -6.27
N THR A 245 -2.02 21.44 -6.53
CA THR A 245 -1.72 20.93 -7.86
C THR A 245 -2.88 20.09 -8.39
N HIS A 246 -3.31 20.34 -9.64
CA HIS A 246 -4.47 19.69 -10.27
C HIS A 246 -4.11 18.68 -11.34
N VAL A 247 -2.85 18.54 -11.71
CA VAL A 247 -2.36 17.59 -12.72
C VAL A 247 -1.27 16.69 -12.17
N GLY A 248 -1.18 15.47 -12.70
CA GLY A 248 -0.12 14.51 -12.32
C GLY A 248 -0.64 13.19 -11.74
N PRO A 249 0.23 12.24 -11.43
CA PRO A 249 -0.09 10.87 -10.98
C PRO A 249 -1.01 10.77 -9.75
N HIS A 250 -1.12 11.80 -8.93
CA HIS A 250 -2.04 11.84 -7.79
C HIS A 250 -3.50 12.11 -8.21
N ARG A 251 -3.72 12.42 -9.49
CA ARG A 251 -5.04 12.59 -10.14
C ARG A 251 -5.39 11.45 -11.10
N ALA A 252 -4.44 10.54 -11.35
CA ALA A 252 -4.61 9.35 -12.20
C ALA A 252 -5.82 8.49 -11.81
#